data_64fca657a6295dd8238c865eb672c7fd
#
_entry.id   64fca657a6295dd8238c865eb672c7fd
#
_cell.length_a   1.000
_cell.length_b   1.000
_cell.length_c   1.000
_cell.angle_alpha   90.00
_cell.angle_beta   90.00
_cell.angle_gamma   90.00
#
_symmetry.space_group_name_H-M   'P 1'
#
loop_
_entity.id
_entity.type
_entity.pdbx_description
1 polymer ?
#
loop_
_entity_poly.entity_id
_entity_poly.type
_entity_poly.pdbx_seq_one_letter_code
_entity_poly.pdbx_strand_id
1 'polypeptide(L)'
;RLRSVQQTISLWKNSLIDPDAAAALAATASEVEAARVYRSYNATLAAYQAVDFDDLIALPAQIFEREAEVREKWQKRVRYLLVDEYQDTNVCQYRLVQWLTGPRAMFTAVGDDDQAIYAWRGATIENLAKLTTDYPQIRLVKLEQNYRSSQSILAAANHVIAKNPKLFEKKLWSEHGTGDAISVTAMPNE
;
A
#
# COMPACT_ATOMS: atom_id res chain seq x y z
N ARG A 1 -19.42 -15.78 -4.38
CA ARG A 1 -19.20 -16.31 -3.02
C ARG A 1 -17.72 -16.69 -2.79
N LEU A 2 -17.12 -17.57 -3.62
CA LEU A 2 -15.70 -17.96 -3.46
C LEU A 2 -14.74 -16.77 -3.56
N ARG A 3 -14.93 -15.88 -4.55
CA ARG A 3 -14.10 -14.66 -4.70
C ARG A 3 -14.19 -13.74 -3.48
N SER A 4 -15.38 -13.59 -2.89
CA SER A 4 -15.56 -12.76 -1.69
C SER A 4 -14.81 -13.36 -0.49
N VAL A 5 -14.88 -14.65 -0.25
CA VAL A 5 -14.13 -15.33 0.82
C VAL A 5 -12.62 -15.17 0.60
N GLN A 6 -12.13 -15.41 -0.62
CA GLN A 6 -10.72 -15.23 -0.95
C GLN A 6 -10.25 -13.79 -0.70
N GLN A 7 -11.04 -12.79 -1.13
CA GLN A 7 -10.72 -11.38 -0.91
C GLN A 7 -10.67 -11.04 0.59
N THR A 8 -11.61 -11.54 1.39
CA THR A 8 -11.62 -11.33 2.83
C THR A 8 -10.38 -11.94 3.49
N ILE A 9 -9.98 -13.14 3.11
CA ILE A 9 -8.76 -13.79 3.63
C ILE A 9 -7.53 -12.99 3.25
N SER A 10 -7.43 -12.55 1.99
CA SER A 10 -6.33 -11.71 1.52
C SER A 10 -6.22 -10.41 2.31
N LEU A 11 -7.34 -9.71 2.56
CA LEU A 11 -7.37 -8.50 3.38
C LEU A 11 -6.89 -8.76 4.82
N TRP A 12 -7.28 -9.88 5.43
CA TRP A 12 -6.79 -10.25 6.75
C TRP A 12 -5.30 -10.53 6.76
N LYS A 13 -4.77 -11.30 5.80
CA LYS A 13 -3.32 -11.53 5.66
C LYS A 13 -2.56 -10.21 5.49
N ASN A 14 -3.05 -9.34 4.62
CA ASN A 14 -2.46 -8.03 4.37
C ASN A 14 -2.55 -7.06 5.56
N SER A 15 -3.39 -7.37 6.53
CA SER A 15 -3.51 -6.67 7.82
C SER A 15 -2.79 -7.38 8.98
N LEU A 16 -2.05 -8.47 8.70
CA LEU A 16 -1.38 -9.33 9.68
C LEU A 16 -2.36 -9.96 10.71
N ILE A 17 -3.60 -10.17 10.29
CA ILE A 17 -4.64 -10.84 11.09
C ILE A 17 -4.57 -12.34 10.81
N ASP A 18 -4.21 -13.11 11.81
CA ASP A 18 -4.19 -14.58 11.73
C ASP A 18 -5.58 -15.19 11.77
N PRO A 19 -5.75 -16.52 11.49
CA PRO A 19 -7.06 -17.16 11.49
C PRO A 19 -7.81 -17.10 12.82
N ASP A 20 -7.13 -17.05 13.95
CA ASP A 20 -7.76 -17.00 15.27
C ASP A 20 -8.26 -15.58 15.57
N ALA A 21 -7.44 -14.59 15.28
CA ALA A 21 -7.84 -13.18 15.34
C ALA A 21 -8.97 -12.87 14.35
N ALA A 22 -8.92 -13.40 13.13
CA ALA A 22 -9.99 -13.26 12.14
C ALA A 22 -11.31 -13.84 12.66
N ALA A 23 -11.29 -15.00 13.30
CA ALA A 23 -12.49 -15.61 13.90
C ALA A 23 -13.06 -14.76 15.05
N ALA A 24 -12.21 -14.12 15.83
CA ALA A 24 -12.62 -13.22 16.91
C ALA A 24 -13.21 -11.89 16.41
N LEU A 25 -12.74 -11.40 15.27
CA LEU A 25 -13.15 -10.13 14.67
C LEU A 25 -14.39 -10.27 13.76
N ALA A 26 -14.69 -11.47 13.28
CA ALA A 26 -15.78 -11.74 12.34
C ALA A 26 -17.13 -11.33 12.92
N ALA A 27 -17.79 -10.32 12.34
CA ALA A 27 -19.06 -9.76 12.79
C ALA A 27 -20.25 -10.19 11.91
N THR A 28 -20.01 -10.52 10.65
CA THR A 28 -21.02 -10.94 9.68
C THR A 28 -20.97 -12.42 9.39
N ALA A 29 -22.09 -13.02 8.96
CA ALA A 29 -22.13 -14.44 8.57
C ALA A 29 -21.11 -14.78 7.48
N SER A 30 -20.84 -13.85 6.56
CA SER A 30 -19.83 -14.02 5.50
C SER A 30 -18.41 -14.04 6.07
N GLU A 31 -18.11 -13.19 7.03
CA GLU A 31 -16.79 -13.15 7.70
C GLU A 31 -16.57 -14.39 8.57
N VAL A 32 -17.59 -14.85 9.29
CA VAL A 32 -17.53 -16.11 10.06
C VAL A 32 -17.21 -17.29 9.15
N GLU A 33 -17.86 -17.38 7.98
CA GLU A 33 -17.55 -18.41 6.99
C GLU A 33 -16.12 -18.25 6.45
N ALA A 34 -15.70 -17.01 6.12
CA ALA A 34 -14.36 -16.72 5.64
C ALA A 34 -13.27 -17.09 6.67
N ALA A 35 -13.49 -16.80 7.96
CA ALA A 35 -12.57 -17.17 9.04
C ALA A 35 -12.39 -18.69 9.19
N ARG A 36 -13.50 -19.43 9.07
CA ARG A 36 -13.47 -20.91 9.07
C ARG A 36 -12.66 -21.44 7.88
N VAL A 37 -12.90 -20.90 6.69
CA VAL A 37 -12.15 -21.27 5.47
C VAL A 37 -10.68 -20.89 5.60
N TYR A 38 -10.39 -19.73 6.16
CA TYR A 38 -9.02 -19.23 6.35
C TYR A 38 -8.17 -20.19 7.19
N ARG A 39 -8.72 -20.71 8.30
CA ARG A 39 -8.02 -21.70 9.12
C ARG A 39 -7.70 -22.97 8.34
N SER A 40 -8.68 -23.51 7.62
CA SER A 40 -8.50 -24.71 6.80
C SER A 40 -7.53 -24.47 5.65
N TYR A 41 -7.60 -23.29 5.02
CA TYR A 41 -6.71 -22.89 3.94
C TYR A 41 -5.25 -22.82 4.39
N ASN A 42 -4.98 -22.15 5.51
CA ASN A 42 -3.63 -22.09 6.07
C ASN A 42 -3.08 -23.45 6.48
N ALA A 43 -3.92 -24.30 7.07
CA ALA A 43 -3.53 -25.66 7.40
C ALA A 43 -3.16 -26.48 6.14
N THR A 44 -3.90 -26.27 5.05
CA THR A 44 -3.63 -26.92 3.76
C THR A 44 -2.31 -26.40 3.16
N LEU A 45 -2.09 -25.10 3.14
CA LEU A 45 -0.81 -24.53 2.68
C LEU A 45 0.38 -25.09 3.47
N ALA A 46 0.26 -25.14 4.79
CA ALA A 46 1.30 -25.69 5.66
C ALA A 46 1.56 -27.19 5.37
N ALA A 47 0.52 -28.01 5.17
CA ALA A 47 0.66 -29.42 4.84
C ALA A 47 1.36 -29.65 3.49
N TYR A 48 1.14 -28.77 2.53
CA TYR A 48 1.83 -28.82 1.24
C TYR A 48 3.19 -28.10 1.24
N GLN A 49 3.62 -27.53 2.36
CA GLN A 49 4.81 -26.68 2.45
C GLN A 49 4.80 -25.56 1.40
N ALA A 50 3.62 -25.01 1.15
CA ALA A 50 3.36 -23.97 0.16
C ALA A 50 2.99 -22.65 0.85
N VAL A 51 3.15 -21.57 0.09
CA VAL A 51 2.75 -20.21 0.46
C VAL A 51 1.98 -19.60 -0.69
N ASP A 52 1.04 -18.71 -0.39
CA ASP A 52 0.39 -17.88 -1.41
C ASP A 52 1.11 -16.53 -1.57
N PHE A 53 0.61 -15.68 -2.47
CA PHE A 53 1.23 -14.37 -2.73
C PHE A 53 1.18 -13.43 -1.52
N ASP A 54 0.13 -13.48 -0.71
CA ASP A 54 0.01 -12.67 0.49
C ASP A 54 1.03 -13.13 1.54
N ASP A 55 1.26 -14.44 1.65
CA ASP A 55 2.25 -15.03 2.56
C ASP A 55 3.69 -14.60 2.23
N LEU A 56 4.01 -14.30 0.96
CA LEU A 56 5.34 -13.82 0.58
C LEU A 56 5.72 -12.50 1.25
N ILE A 57 4.73 -11.74 1.72
CA ILE A 57 4.93 -10.50 2.47
C ILE A 57 4.63 -10.71 3.96
N ALA A 58 3.51 -11.39 4.28
CA ALA A 58 3.05 -11.54 5.64
C ALA A 58 4.00 -12.39 6.50
N LEU A 59 4.49 -13.50 5.98
CA LEU A 59 5.41 -14.37 6.73
C LEU A 59 6.76 -13.70 7.03
N PRO A 60 7.45 -13.03 6.08
CA PRO A 60 8.63 -12.25 6.41
C PRO A 60 8.38 -11.18 7.47
N ALA A 61 7.26 -10.45 7.42
CA ALA A 61 6.92 -9.44 8.41
C ALA A 61 6.75 -10.06 9.81
N GLN A 62 6.06 -11.20 9.91
CA GLN A 62 5.88 -11.95 11.17
C GLN A 62 7.21 -12.54 11.70
N ILE A 63 8.06 -13.08 10.80
CA ILE A 63 9.38 -13.60 11.17
C ILE A 63 10.25 -12.47 11.74
N PHE A 64 10.27 -11.33 11.09
CA PHE A 64 11.04 -10.18 11.58
C PHE A 64 10.51 -9.61 12.91
N GLU A 65 9.23 -9.75 13.17
CA GLU A 65 8.65 -9.37 14.46
C GLU A 65 9.11 -10.31 15.59
N ARG A 66 9.12 -11.61 15.34
CA ARG A 66 9.36 -12.65 16.35
C ARG A 66 10.83 -13.00 16.50
N GLU A 67 11.58 -13.03 15.43
CA GLU A 67 12.96 -13.53 15.35
C GLU A 67 13.96 -12.39 15.22
N ALA A 68 14.46 -11.89 16.35
CA ALA A 68 15.37 -10.74 16.39
C ALA A 68 16.67 -10.99 15.57
N GLU A 69 17.26 -12.18 15.69
CA GLU A 69 18.49 -12.53 14.96
C GLU A 69 18.31 -12.49 13.44
N VAL A 70 17.17 -13.01 12.95
CA VAL A 70 16.84 -12.99 11.53
C VAL A 70 16.64 -11.55 11.07
N ARG A 71 15.89 -10.75 11.83
CA ARG A 71 15.65 -9.32 11.56
C ARG A 71 16.96 -8.53 11.49
N GLU A 72 17.84 -8.68 12.47
CA GLU A 72 19.13 -7.99 12.51
C GLU A 72 20.04 -8.38 11.34
N LYS A 73 20.05 -9.65 10.96
CA LYS A 73 20.77 -10.13 9.79
C LYS A 73 20.32 -9.39 8.53
N TRP A 74 19.02 -9.25 8.32
CA TRP A 74 18.47 -8.55 7.18
C TRP A 74 18.69 -7.04 7.25
N GLN A 75 18.57 -6.41 8.41
CA GLN A 75 18.90 -5.01 8.62
C GLN A 75 20.37 -4.69 8.31
N LYS A 76 21.29 -5.60 8.59
CA LYS A 76 22.71 -5.46 8.21
C LYS A 76 22.93 -5.59 6.72
N ARG A 77 22.13 -6.42 6.05
CA ARG A 77 22.19 -6.66 4.60
C ARG A 77 21.55 -5.53 3.79
N VAL A 78 20.38 -5.08 4.20
CA VAL A 78 19.64 -3.97 3.57
C VAL A 78 20.15 -2.65 4.17
N ARG A 79 21.14 -2.05 3.51
CA ARG A 79 21.76 -0.81 4.01
C ARG A 79 20.95 0.43 3.72
N TYR A 80 20.22 0.43 2.61
CA TYR A 80 19.33 1.50 2.18
C TYR A 80 18.17 0.88 1.40
N LEU A 81 16.95 1.34 1.66
CA LEU A 81 15.74 0.85 1.01
C LEU A 81 15.13 1.95 0.14
N LEU A 82 14.76 1.61 -1.08
CA LEU A 82 13.97 2.47 -1.97
C LEU A 82 12.60 1.84 -2.11
N VAL A 83 11.55 2.59 -1.79
CA VAL A 83 10.16 2.15 -1.91
C VAL A 83 9.44 3.10 -2.84
N ASP A 84 8.94 2.57 -3.95
CA ASP A 84 8.13 3.31 -4.92
C ASP A 84 6.64 3.04 -4.69
N GLU A 85 5.77 3.92 -5.21
CA GLU A 85 4.31 3.84 -5.10
C GLU A 85 3.85 3.62 -3.65
N TYR A 86 4.43 4.37 -2.72
CA TYR A 86 4.25 4.14 -1.28
C TYR A 86 2.79 4.27 -0.83
N GLN A 87 1.96 5.07 -1.53
CA GLN A 87 0.53 5.22 -1.28
C GLN A 87 -0.26 3.91 -1.45
N ASP A 88 0.28 2.94 -2.21
CA ASP A 88 -0.36 1.66 -2.48
C ASP A 88 0.04 0.57 -1.49
N THR A 89 0.82 0.92 -0.45
CA THR A 89 1.22 -0.03 0.58
C THR A 89 0.06 -0.37 1.52
N ASN A 90 -0.02 -1.65 1.89
CA ASN A 90 -0.89 -2.14 2.95
C ASN A 90 -0.17 -2.17 4.32
N VAL A 91 -0.89 -2.51 5.37
CA VAL A 91 -0.35 -2.56 6.75
C VAL A 91 0.83 -3.54 6.86
N CYS A 92 0.74 -4.70 6.22
CA CYS A 92 1.79 -5.71 6.25
C CYS A 92 3.08 -5.20 5.58
N GLN A 93 2.97 -4.58 4.41
CA GLN A 93 4.10 -3.97 3.70
C GLN A 93 4.73 -2.83 4.49
N TYR A 94 3.90 -1.98 5.13
CA TYR A 94 4.39 -0.94 6.02
C TYR A 94 5.23 -1.50 7.16
N ARG A 95 4.74 -2.55 7.83
CA ARG A 95 5.48 -3.24 8.90
C ARG A 95 6.78 -3.85 8.39
N LEU A 96 6.76 -4.46 7.21
CA LEU A 96 7.97 -5.01 6.59
C LEU A 96 9.03 -3.92 6.36
N VAL A 97 8.64 -2.75 5.85
CA VAL A 97 9.54 -1.59 5.70
C VAL A 97 10.12 -1.18 7.04
N GLN A 98 9.30 -1.04 8.08
CA GLN A 98 9.76 -0.69 9.42
C GLN A 98 10.79 -1.70 9.97
N TRP A 99 10.53 -3.01 9.82
CA TRP A 99 11.44 -4.06 10.27
C TRP A 99 12.75 -4.09 9.49
N LEU A 100 12.72 -3.88 8.17
CA LEU A 100 13.92 -3.87 7.33
C LEU A 100 14.80 -2.66 7.58
N THR A 101 14.21 -1.48 7.75
CA THR A 101 14.95 -0.24 7.97
C THR A 101 15.47 -0.14 9.41
N GLY A 102 14.69 -0.64 10.36
CA GLY A 102 15.03 -0.63 11.78
C GLY A 102 15.34 0.76 12.34
N PRO A 103 16.13 0.85 13.43
CA PRO A 103 16.43 2.14 14.07
C PRO A 103 17.21 3.12 13.20
N ARG A 104 17.89 2.62 12.16
CA ARG A 104 18.65 3.48 11.22
C ARG A 104 17.76 4.32 10.33
N ALA A 105 16.54 3.83 10.04
CA ALA A 105 15.55 4.48 9.18
C ALA A 105 16.12 4.96 7.83
N MET A 106 17.06 4.17 7.24
CA MET A 106 17.76 4.52 5.99
C MET A 106 16.92 4.07 4.80
N PHE A 107 15.98 4.90 4.38
CA PHE A 107 15.14 4.63 3.22
C PHE A 107 14.66 5.91 2.54
N THR A 108 14.24 5.77 1.30
CA THR A 108 13.47 6.78 0.56
C THR A 108 12.14 6.17 0.16
N ALA A 109 11.05 6.84 0.46
CA ALA A 109 9.71 6.51 0.00
C ALA A 109 9.28 7.52 -1.07
N VAL A 110 8.84 7.03 -2.21
CA VAL A 110 8.25 7.85 -3.29
C VAL A 110 6.78 7.50 -3.39
N GLY A 111 5.92 8.49 -3.44
CA GLY A 111 4.49 8.27 -3.52
C GLY A 111 3.72 9.53 -3.86
N ASP A 112 2.46 9.34 -4.21
CA ASP A 112 1.52 10.39 -4.56
C ASP A 112 0.15 10.10 -3.94
N ASP A 113 -0.24 10.89 -2.94
CA ASP A 113 -1.51 10.72 -2.23
C ASP A 113 -2.73 10.84 -3.15
N ASP A 114 -2.63 11.60 -4.25
CA ASP A 114 -3.70 11.74 -5.23
C ASP A 114 -3.84 10.51 -6.16
N GLN A 115 -2.89 9.56 -6.12
CA GLN A 115 -2.91 8.31 -6.89
C GLN A 115 -3.26 7.06 -6.06
N ALA A 116 -3.70 7.22 -4.83
CA ALA A 116 -4.07 6.11 -3.95
C ALA A 116 -5.41 5.48 -4.36
N ILE A 117 -5.40 4.59 -5.35
CA ILE A 117 -6.60 3.94 -5.93
C ILE A 117 -6.73 2.45 -5.61
N TYR A 118 -5.83 1.88 -4.80
CA TYR A 118 -5.79 0.45 -4.48
C TYR A 118 -6.32 0.08 -3.07
N ALA A 119 -7.17 0.92 -2.48
CA ALA A 119 -7.79 0.63 -1.18
C ALA A 119 -8.55 -0.72 -1.17
N TRP A 120 -9.17 -1.09 -2.29
CA TRP A 120 -9.86 -2.37 -2.45
C TRP A 120 -8.94 -3.61 -2.38
N ARG A 121 -7.62 -3.41 -2.53
CA ARG A 121 -6.57 -4.43 -2.32
C ARG A 121 -5.93 -4.36 -0.94
N GLY A 122 -6.44 -3.54 -0.04
CA GLY A 122 -5.92 -3.34 1.32
C GLY A 122 -4.86 -2.26 1.45
N ALA A 123 -4.58 -1.49 0.38
CA ALA A 123 -3.74 -0.31 0.49
C ALA A 123 -4.39 0.74 1.39
N THR A 124 -3.58 1.47 2.15
CA THR A 124 -4.07 2.54 3.01
C THR A 124 -3.19 3.78 2.92
N ILE A 125 -3.83 4.92 2.59
CA ILE A 125 -3.18 6.23 2.53
C ILE A 125 -2.61 6.65 3.90
N GLU A 126 -3.13 6.08 4.98
CA GLU A 126 -2.65 6.31 6.33
C GLU A 126 -1.17 5.92 6.51
N ASN A 127 -0.67 4.94 5.75
CA ASN A 127 0.73 4.57 5.77
C ASN A 127 1.64 5.72 5.30
N LEU A 128 1.18 6.49 4.30
CA LEU A 128 1.90 7.67 3.82
C LEU A 128 1.83 8.80 4.86
N ALA A 129 0.66 9.00 5.49
CA ALA A 129 0.49 9.98 6.55
C ALA A 129 1.36 9.67 7.79
N LYS A 130 1.48 8.40 8.17
CA LYS A 130 2.28 7.95 9.32
C LYS A 130 3.78 8.20 9.16
N LEU A 131 4.30 8.35 7.93
CA LEU A 131 5.73 8.59 7.72
C LEU A 131 6.25 9.80 8.49
N THR A 132 5.49 10.89 8.54
CA THR A 132 5.90 12.11 9.25
C THR A 132 5.85 11.98 10.77
N THR A 133 4.99 11.09 11.27
CA THR A 133 4.85 10.80 12.71
C THR A 133 5.89 9.78 13.18
N ASP A 134 6.03 8.68 12.42
CA ASP A 134 6.93 7.58 12.79
C ASP A 134 8.40 7.92 12.54
N TYR A 135 8.65 8.85 11.59
CA TYR A 135 9.99 9.33 11.23
C TYR A 135 10.07 10.87 11.29
N PRO A 136 10.14 11.48 12.48
CA PRO A 136 10.09 12.96 12.61
C PRO A 136 11.26 13.69 11.92
N GLN A 137 12.33 12.97 11.61
CA GLN A 137 13.51 13.50 10.89
C GLN A 137 13.38 13.37 9.36
N ILE A 138 12.23 12.90 8.85
CA ILE A 138 12.04 12.70 7.42
C ILE A 138 12.17 14.02 6.66
N ARG A 139 12.90 13.99 5.56
CA ARG A 139 12.97 15.14 4.63
C ARG A 139 11.92 14.95 3.55
N LEU A 140 10.92 15.80 3.54
CA LEU A 140 9.91 15.84 2.47
C LEU A 140 10.44 16.64 1.28
N VAL A 141 10.43 16.04 0.10
CA VAL A 141 10.78 16.69 -1.18
C VAL A 141 9.57 16.57 -2.10
N LYS A 142 9.08 17.70 -2.61
CA LYS A 142 7.96 17.75 -3.57
C LYS A 142 8.51 17.79 -4.98
N LEU A 143 8.08 16.86 -5.83
CA LEU A 143 8.41 16.79 -7.25
C LEU A 143 7.22 17.32 -8.05
N GLU A 144 7.14 18.63 -8.24
CA GLU A 144 5.98 19.30 -8.85
C GLU A 144 6.14 19.54 -10.35
N GLN A 145 7.37 19.49 -10.87
CA GLN A 145 7.61 19.63 -12.31
C GLN A 145 7.25 18.32 -13.03
N ASN A 146 6.32 18.41 -13.96
CA ASN A 146 5.88 17.31 -14.80
C ASN A 146 6.53 17.37 -16.18
N TYR A 147 7.14 16.25 -16.58
CA TYR A 147 7.86 16.10 -17.85
C TYR A 147 7.08 15.26 -18.89
N ARG A 148 5.83 14.86 -18.57
CA ARG A 148 5.01 13.96 -19.39
C ARG A 148 3.95 14.73 -20.18
N SER A 149 3.30 15.70 -19.57
CA SER A 149 2.07 16.31 -20.05
C SER A 149 2.21 17.79 -20.35
N SER A 150 1.42 18.28 -21.31
CA SER A 150 1.30 19.72 -21.60
C SER A 150 0.57 20.48 -20.51
N GLN A 151 0.69 21.81 -20.51
CA GLN A 151 0.06 22.68 -19.52
C GLN A 151 -1.47 22.58 -19.50
N SER A 152 -2.13 22.40 -20.66
CA SER A 152 -3.59 22.22 -20.71
C SER A 152 -4.05 20.97 -19.97
N ILE A 153 -3.34 19.85 -20.15
CA ILE A 153 -3.64 18.59 -19.45
C ILE A 153 -3.44 18.77 -17.93
N LEU A 154 -2.32 19.38 -17.51
CA LEU A 154 -2.04 19.61 -16.10
C LEU A 154 -3.01 20.60 -15.45
N ALA A 155 -3.47 21.60 -16.19
CA ALA A 155 -4.48 22.54 -15.68
C ALA A 155 -5.81 21.80 -15.39
N ALA A 156 -6.24 20.93 -16.30
CA ALA A 156 -7.43 20.10 -16.10
C ALA A 156 -7.25 19.13 -14.92
N ALA A 157 -6.12 18.42 -14.85
CA ALA A 157 -5.81 17.49 -13.77
C ALA A 157 -5.76 18.20 -12.41
N ASN A 158 -5.04 19.32 -12.31
CA ASN A 158 -4.98 20.13 -11.09
C ASN A 158 -6.37 20.63 -10.65
N HIS A 159 -7.24 21.00 -11.62
CA HIS A 159 -8.60 21.44 -11.30
C HIS A 159 -9.46 20.33 -10.72
N VAL A 160 -9.38 19.12 -11.29
CA VAL A 160 -10.10 17.95 -10.78
C VAL A 160 -9.63 17.58 -9.38
N ILE A 161 -8.31 17.46 -9.21
CA ILE A 161 -7.72 16.97 -7.98
C ILE A 161 -7.77 18.00 -6.83
N ALA A 162 -7.94 19.29 -7.14
CA ALA A 162 -8.08 20.33 -6.14
C ALA A 162 -9.31 20.17 -5.24
N LYS A 163 -10.28 19.34 -5.63
CA LYS A 163 -11.49 19.03 -4.84
C LYS A 163 -11.28 17.93 -3.80
N ASN A 164 -10.18 17.18 -3.91
CA ASN A 164 -9.87 16.12 -2.96
C ASN A 164 -9.21 16.70 -1.70
N PRO A 165 -9.43 16.06 -0.53
CA PRO A 165 -8.64 16.38 0.65
C PRO A 165 -7.15 16.10 0.36
N LYS A 166 -6.29 17.02 0.78
CA LYS A 166 -4.84 16.95 0.54
C LYS A 166 -4.12 16.43 1.79
N LEU A 167 -3.30 15.41 1.60
CA LEU A 167 -2.32 15.02 2.61
C LEU A 167 -1.07 15.90 2.49
N PHE A 168 -0.63 16.16 1.23
CA PHE A 168 0.47 17.06 0.93
C PHE A 168 0.04 18.07 -0.15
N GLU A 169 0.13 19.36 0.18
CA GLU A 169 -0.13 20.41 -0.79
C GLU A 169 0.91 20.37 -1.91
N LYS A 170 0.45 20.21 -3.15
CA LYS A 170 1.26 20.19 -4.36
C LYS A 170 0.49 20.75 -5.55
N LYS A 171 1.21 21.26 -6.56
CA LYS A 171 0.64 21.73 -7.81
C LYS A 171 1.56 21.38 -8.96
N LEU A 172 1.09 20.52 -9.84
CA LEU A 172 1.87 20.11 -11.00
C LEU A 172 1.97 21.24 -12.03
N TRP A 173 3.17 21.44 -12.59
CA TRP A 173 3.45 22.40 -13.65
C TRP A 173 4.42 21.79 -14.67
N SER A 174 4.44 22.33 -15.90
CA SER A 174 5.27 21.83 -16.99
C SER A 174 5.81 22.96 -17.85
N GLU A 175 6.98 22.72 -18.44
CA GLU A 175 7.59 23.56 -19.49
C GLU A 175 7.17 23.16 -20.92
N HIS A 176 6.36 22.11 -21.07
CA HIS A 176 5.92 21.57 -22.37
C HIS A 176 4.86 22.43 -23.09
N GLY A 177 4.83 23.72 -22.88
CA GLY A 177 3.88 24.60 -23.56
C GLY A 177 2.42 24.24 -23.32
N THR A 178 1.50 24.93 -24.00
CA THR A 178 0.05 24.73 -23.80
C THR A 178 -0.43 23.38 -24.34
N GLY A 179 0.12 22.94 -25.48
CA GLY A 179 -0.36 21.73 -26.16
C GLY A 179 -1.72 21.92 -26.85
N ASP A 180 -2.32 20.82 -27.32
CA ASP A 180 -3.61 20.81 -27.98
C ASP A 180 -4.75 21.09 -27.00
N ALA A 181 -5.89 21.55 -27.53
CA ALA A 181 -7.10 21.75 -26.77
C ALA A 181 -7.70 20.39 -26.32
N ILE A 182 -8.25 20.35 -25.11
CA ILE A 182 -8.92 19.16 -24.59
C ILE A 182 -10.27 19.01 -25.28
N SER A 183 -10.54 17.84 -25.88
CA SER A 183 -11.82 17.49 -26.47
C SER A 183 -12.67 16.70 -25.48
N VAL A 184 -13.96 17.05 -25.41
CA VAL A 184 -14.93 16.31 -24.61
C VAL A 184 -15.99 15.72 -25.54
N THR A 185 -16.11 14.40 -25.55
CA THR A 185 -17.07 13.69 -26.38
C THR A 185 -18.05 12.92 -25.48
N ALA A 186 -19.33 13.22 -25.60
CA ALA A 186 -20.37 12.43 -24.95
C ALA A 186 -20.64 11.17 -25.79
N MET A 187 -20.53 10.00 -25.15
CA MET A 187 -20.89 8.72 -25.78
C MET A 187 -22.23 8.24 -25.23
N PRO A 188 -23.10 7.63 -26.07
CA PRO A 188 -24.25 6.91 -25.56
C PRO A 188 -23.77 5.77 -24.64
N ASN A 189 -24.54 5.46 -23.61
CA ASN A 189 -24.21 4.36 -22.70
C ASN A 189 -24.04 3.04 -23.48
N GLU A 190 -23.12 2.21 -22.98
CA GLU A 190 -22.98 0.83 -23.41
C GLU A 190 -24.24 0.01 -23.19
#